data_4c4a8cd68a2bff499e10c6d99a84bd16
#
_entry.id   4c4a8cd68a2bff499e10c6d99a84bd16
#
_cell.length_a   1.000
_cell.length_b   1.000
_cell.length_c   1.000
_cell.angle_alpha   90.00
_cell.angle_beta   90.00
_cell.angle_gamma   90.00
#
_symmetry.space_group_name_H-M   'P 1'
#
loop_
_entity.id
_entity.type
_entity.pdbx_description
1 polymer ?
#
loop_
_entity_poly.entity_id
_entity_poly.type
_entity_poly.pdbx_seq_one_letter_code
_entity_poly.pdbx_strand_id
1 'polypeptide(L)'
;MSNLSDKDRLNLQNMVKSYDADDNTSKIRELKHSVKIRDSVETLLNLKRKHSHMQKTNKAMFEKLIISKCNFLWNNYTNIFNRLLKDEMNINILYKFINKLREIENGITDQHTASVDIGKILKEMYIDSALRKEKKYEESDTSKKPKERKPVKNISWHKFKATGIGQ
;
A
#
# COMPACT_ATOMS: atom_id res chain seq x y z
N MET A 1 19.22 -13.98 -8.80
CA MET A 1 19.45 -13.03 -9.89
C MET A 1 18.14 -12.86 -10.62
N SER A 2 17.50 -11.68 -10.56
CA SER A 2 16.29 -11.40 -11.32
C SER A 2 16.68 -11.24 -12.78
N ASN A 3 16.36 -12.26 -13.61
CA ASN A 3 16.55 -12.17 -15.06
C ASN A 3 15.51 -11.19 -15.62
N LEU A 4 15.89 -9.93 -15.72
CA LEU A 4 15.17 -8.96 -16.53
C LEU A 4 15.25 -9.39 -18.00
N SER A 5 14.10 -9.45 -18.66
CA SER A 5 14.06 -9.65 -20.10
C SER A 5 14.84 -8.52 -20.80
N ASP A 6 15.53 -8.82 -21.91
CA ASP A 6 16.27 -7.80 -22.69
C ASP A 6 15.36 -6.63 -23.10
N LYS A 7 14.09 -6.91 -23.36
CA LYS A 7 13.06 -5.91 -23.64
C LYS A 7 12.79 -4.98 -22.45
N ASP A 8 12.77 -5.53 -21.22
CA ASP A 8 12.60 -4.74 -19.98
C ASP A 8 13.81 -3.86 -19.72
N ARG A 9 15.02 -4.37 -20.03
CA ARG A 9 16.28 -3.59 -19.92
C ARG A 9 16.29 -2.42 -20.89
N LEU A 10 15.90 -2.65 -22.15
CA LEU A 10 15.86 -1.59 -23.15
C LEU A 10 14.84 -0.50 -22.80
N ASN A 11 13.64 -0.91 -22.36
CA ASN A 11 12.61 0.01 -21.89
C ASN A 11 13.08 0.82 -20.70
N LEU A 12 13.77 0.18 -19.75
CA LEU A 12 14.33 0.86 -18.59
C LEU A 12 15.38 1.90 -19.00
N GLN A 13 16.31 1.54 -19.89
CA GLN A 13 17.32 2.49 -20.38
C GLN A 13 16.69 3.69 -21.08
N ASN A 14 15.64 3.48 -21.87
CA ASN A 14 14.92 4.54 -22.55
C ASN A 14 14.19 5.44 -21.54
N MET A 15 13.56 4.87 -20.52
CA MET A 15 12.92 5.64 -19.45
C MET A 15 13.94 6.46 -18.64
N VAL A 16 15.07 5.87 -18.25
CA VAL A 16 16.14 6.58 -17.53
C VAL A 16 16.65 7.76 -18.35
N LYS A 17 16.88 7.57 -19.66
CA LYS A 17 17.31 8.63 -20.57
C LYS A 17 16.28 9.75 -20.76
N SER A 18 15.00 9.38 -20.80
CA SER A 18 13.91 10.35 -21.04
C SER A 18 13.54 11.18 -19.82
N TYR A 19 13.75 10.64 -18.60
CA TYR A 19 13.41 11.33 -17.34
C TYR A 19 14.58 11.98 -16.63
N ASP A 20 15.81 11.91 -17.21
CA ASP A 20 17.03 12.45 -16.63
C ASP A 20 17.18 12.10 -15.12
N ALA A 21 16.86 10.84 -14.81
CA ALA A 21 16.82 10.37 -13.43
C ALA A 21 18.24 10.17 -12.90
N ASP A 22 18.59 10.93 -11.87
CA ASP A 22 19.87 10.82 -11.17
C ASP A 22 20.14 9.40 -10.67
N ASP A 23 21.30 8.84 -11.02
CA ASP A 23 21.76 7.58 -10.45
C ASP A 23 22.46 7.81 -9.11
N ASN A 24 21.76 7.54 -8.03
CA ASN A 24 22.28 7.65 -6.66
C ASN A 24 22.84 6.32 -6.11
N THR A 25 23.11 5.33 -6.96
CA THR A 25 23.62 4.01 -6.54
C THR A 25 24.85 4.10 -5.65
N SER A 26 25.84 4.92 -6.01
CA SER A 26 27.06 5.14 -5.21
C SER A 26 26.74 5.71 -3.83
N LYS A 27 25.90 6.73 -3.77
CA LYS A 27 25.46 7.35 -2.52
C LYS A 27 24.69 6.41 -1.62
N ILE A 28 23.81 5.57 -2.19
CA ILE A 28 23.08 4.54 -1.46
C ILE A 28 24.03 3.52 -0.84
N ARG A 29 25.06 3.09 -1.60
CA ARG A 29 26.07 2.14 -1.14
C ARG A 29 26.95 2.71 -0.03
N GLU A 30 27.22 4.00 -0.06
CA GLU A 30 27.97 4.69 0.99
C GLU A 30 27.17 4.81 2.29
N LEU A 31 25.91 5.24 2.22
CA LEU A 31 25.08 5.53 3.38
C LEU A 31 24.66 4.30 4.17
N LYS A 32 24.37 3.17 3.50
CA LYS A 32 23.97 1.88 4.10
C LYS A 32 22.84 2.01 5.13
N HIS A 33 21.74 2.62 4.74
CA HIS A 33 20.62 2.91 5.64
C HIS A 33 19.66 1.75 5.86
N SER A 34 19.70 0.67 5.05
CA SER A 34 18.72 -0.43 5.11
C SER A 34 18.60 -1.06 6.49
N VAL A 35 19.75 -1.32 7.15
CA VAL A 35 19.76 -1.91 8.51
C VAL A 35 19.17 -0.93 9.52
N LYS A 36 19.61 0.35 9.49
CA LYS A 36 19.12 1.38 10.40
C LYS A 36 17.61 1.62 10.27
N ILE A 37 17.10 1.58 9.03
CA ILE A 37 15.66 1.70 8.76
C ILE A 37 14.93 0.50 9.37
N ARG A 38 15.41 -0.73 9.10
CA ARG A 38 14.81 -1.95 9.61
C ARG A 38 14.72 -1.94 11.14
N ASP A 39 15.83 -1.69 11.82
CA ASP A 39 15.92 -1.67 13.29
C ASP A 39 14.98 -0.61 13.88
N SER A 40 14.91 0.55 13.25
CA SER A 40 14.01 1.62 13.67
C SER A 40 12.53 1.25 13.48
N VAL A 41 12.19 0.57 12.37
CA VAL A 41 10.83 0.06 12.11
C VAL A 41 10.44 -0.98 13.15
N GLU A 42 11.31 -1.96 13.42
CA GLU A 42 11.08 -3.00 14.43
C GLU A 42 10.92 -2.40 15.83
N THR A 43 11.77 -1.43 16.18
CA THR A 43 11.67 -0.70 17.45
C THR A 43 10.32 0.01 17.57
N LEU A 44 9.89 0.72 16.52
CA LEU A 44 8.60 1.41 16.49
C LEU A 44 7.43 0.45 16.67
N LEU A 45 7.42 -0.67 15.94
CA LEU A 45 6.37 -1.69 16.05
C LEU A 45 6.33 -2.35 17.43
N ASN A 46 7.49 -2.60 18.03
CA ASN A 46 7.60 -3.13 19.40
C ASN A 46 7.08 -2.14 20.44
N LEU A 47 7.42 -0.85 20.31
CA LEU A 47 6.92 0.20 21.20
C LEU A 47 5.40 0.36 21.07
N LYS A 48 4.85 0.29 19.87
CA LYS A 48 3.38 0.33 19.67
C LYS A 48 2.69 -0.83 20.38
N ARG A 49 3.24 -2.04 20.30
CA ARG A 49 2.69 -3.22 21.01
C ARG A 49 2.78 -3.06 22.52
N LYS A 50 3.94 -2.66 23.04
CA LYS A 50 4.17 -2.52 24.49
C LYS A 50 3.36 -1.39 25.10
N HIS A 51 3.16 -0.30 24.41
CA HIS A 51 2.52 0.92 24.91
C HIS A 51 1.17 1.22 24.23
N SER A 52 0.46 0.19 23.83
CA SER A 52 -0.85 0.32 23.16
C SER A 52 -1.89 1.08 24.01
N HIS A 53 -1.84 0.92 25.34
CA HIS A 53 -2.69 1.67 26.26
C HIS A 53 -2.33 3.17 26.27
N MET A 54 -1.03 3.51 26.32
CA MET A 54 -0.56 4.91 26.30
C MET A 54 -0.92 5.58 24.98
N GLN A 55 -0.88 4.85 23.85
CA GLN A 55 -1.29 5.36 22.54
C GLN A 55 -2.73 5.86 22.54
N LYS A 56 -3.62 5.22 23.34
CA LYS A 56 -5.05 5.57 23.44
C LYS A 56 -5.30 6.68 24.47
N THR A 57 -4.61 6.64 25.61
CA THR A 57 -4.86 7.54 26.75
C THR A 57 -4.06 8.83 26.70
N ASN A 58 -2.81 8.79 26.23
CA ASN A 58 -1.93 9.96 26.16
C ASN A 58 -1.08 9.95 24.89
N LYS A 59 -1.72 10.29 23.77
CA LYS A 59 -1.12 10.27 22.43
C LYS A 59 0.13 11.15 22.35
N ALA A 60 0.12 12.34 22.95
CA ALA A 60 1.25 13.27 22.87
C ALA A 60 2.51 12.73 23.57
N MET A 61 2.35 12.08 24.74
CA MET A 61 3.46 11.46 25.44
C MET A 61 3.99 10.22 24.70
N PHE A 62 3.09 9.46 24.10
CA PHE A 62 3.45 8.31 23.28
C PHE A 62 4.25 8.73 22.02
N GLU A 63 3.83 9.78 21.32
CA GLU A 63 4.57 10.33 20.16
C GLU A 63 5.96 10.81 20.57
N LYS A 64 6.10 11.55 21.66
CA LYS A 64 7.40 11.97 22.17
C LYS A 64 8.33 10.78 22.49
N LEU A 65 7.79 9.72 23.10
CA LEU A 65 8.54 8.51 23.40
C LEU A 65 9.05 7.83 22.13
N ILE A 66 8.18 7.68 21.11
CA ILE A 66 8.56 7.04 19.84
C ILE A 66 9.58 7.89 19.09
N ILE A 67 9.41 9.21 19.01
CA ILE A 67 10.37 10.12 18.36
C ILE A 67 11.75 9.99 19.00
N SER A 68 11.80 9.96 20.34
CA SER A 68 13.04 9.80 21.09
C SER A 68 13.75 8.48 20.79
N LYS A 69 13.02 7.37 20.66
CA LYS A 69 13.59 6.05 20.42
C LYS A 69 13.86 5.75 18.94
N CYS A 70 13.09 6.33 18.02
CA CYS A 70 13.21 6.14 16.58
C CYS A 70 13.67 7.42 15.87
N ASN A 71 14.58 8.17 16.50
CA ASN A 71 15.07 9.47 16.02
C ASN A 71 15.63 9.41 14.59
N PHE A 72 16.35 8.31 14.26
CA PHE A 72 16.89 8.12 12.91
C PHE A 72 15.79 8.11 11.84
N LEU A 73 14.71 7.36 12.09
CA LEU A 73 13.58 7.26 11.17
C LEU A 73 12.79 8.59 11.11
N TRP A 74 12.64 9.26 12.25
CA TRP A 74 11.99 10.56 12.32
C TRP A 74 12.72 11.62 11.49
N ASN A 75 14.05 11.74 11.64
CA ASN A 75 14.82 12.79 10.99
C ASN A 75 15.03 12.54 9.50
N ASN A 76 15.28 11.30 9.09
CA ASN A 76 15.65 10.99 7.72
C ASN A 76 14.48 10.48 6.86
N TYR A 77 13.45 9.88 7.47
CA TYR A 77 12.36 9.21 6.77
C TYR A 77 11.00 9.52 7.42
N THR A 78 10.72 10.80 7.64
CA THR A 78 9.52 11.30 8.35
C THR A 78 8.22 10.76 7.76
N ASN A 79 8.12 10.62 6.44
CA ASN A 79 6.94 10.06 5.78
C ASN A 79 6.67 8.61 6.18
N ILE A 80 7.73 7.78 6.19
CA ILE A 80 7.62 6.37 6.60
C ILE A 80 7.23 6.31 8.08
N PHE A 81 7.88 7.11 8.93
CA PHE A 81 7.57 7.21 10.36
C PHE A 81 6.10 7.55 10.61
N ASN A 82 5.58 8.59 9.97
CA ASN A 82 4.19 9.03 10.16
C ASN A 82 3.18 7.99 9.70
N ARG A 83 3.40 7.34 8.55
CA ARG A 83 2.53 6.28 8.05
C ARG A 83 2.55 5.04 8.93
N LEU A 84 3.71 4.67 9.49
CA LEU A 84 3.82 3.58 10.45
C LEU A 84 3.10 3.92 11.76
N LEU A 85 3.20 5.16 12.22
CA LEU A 85 2.52 5.60 13.44
C LEU A 85 1.00 5.51 13.30
N LYS A 86 0.47 5.85 12.13
CA LYS A 86 -0.97 5.84 11.80
C LYS A 86 -1.50 4.48 11.32
N ASP A 87 -0.68 3.43 11.24
CA ASP A 87 -1.03 2.12 10.66
C ASP A 87 -1.50 2.18 9.19
N GLU A 88 -1.05 3.19 8.45
CA GLU A 88 -1.42 3.40 7.04
C GLU A 88 -0.48 2.66 6.06
N MET A 89 0.52 1.93 6.55
CA MET A 89 1.52 1.26 5.73
C MET A 89 1.49 -0.26 5.89
N ASN A 90 1.56 -0.96 4.76
CA ASN A 90 1.74 -2.40 4.78
C ASN A 90 3.19 -2.76 5.10
N ILE A 91 3.40 -3.36 6.29
CA ILE A 91 4.72 -3.69 6.82
C ILE A 91 5.46 -4.69 5.93
N ASN A 92 4.75 -5.69 5.36
CA ASN A 92 5.37 -6.69 4.50
C ASN A 92 5.96 -6.06 3.22
N ILE A 93 5.27 -5.06 2.67
CA ILE A 93 5.74 -4.32 1.49
C ILE A 93 6.95 -3.46 1.85
N LEU A 94 6.89 -2.78 3.01
CA LEU A 94 8.03 -2.00 3.49
C LEU A 94 9.28 -2.88 3.63
N TYR A 95 9.17 -4.08 4.20
CA TYR A 95 10.29 -5.00 4.29
C TYR A 95 10.81 -5.47 2.92
N LYS A 96 9.93 -5.68 1.94
CA LYS A 96 10.38 -5.95 0.55
C LYS A 96 11.21 -4.80 -0.01
N PHE A 97 10.81 -3.55 0.23
CA PHE A 97 11.57 -2.37 -0.21
C PHE A 97 12.91 -2.23 0.52
N ILE A 98 12.93 -2.45 1.84
CA ILE A 98 14.18 -2.45 2.62
C ILE A 98 15.14 -3.55 2.13
N ASN A 99 14.63 -4.73 1.76
CA ASN A 99 15.44 -5.79 1.19
C ASN A 99 16.03 -5.38 -0.18
N LYS A 100 15.24 -4.74 -1.05
CA LYS A 100 15.75 -4.22 -2.33
C LYS A 100 16.81 -3.13 -2.12
N LEU A 101 16.60 -2.23 -1.16
CA LEU A 101 17.60 -1.24 -0.76
C LEU A 101 18.91 -1.92 -0.33
N ARG A 102 18.82 -2.98 0.46
CA ARG A 102 19.98 -3.75 0.91
C ARG A 102 20.71 -4.45 -0.24
N GLU A 103 19.99 -4.92 -1.27
CA GLU A 103 20.61 -5.47 -2.49
C GLU A 103 21.44 -4.42 -3.22
N ILE A 104 20.98 -3.16 -3.29
CA ILE A 104 21.76 -2.03 -3.86
C ILE A 104 22.99 -1.75 -3.01
N GLU A 105 22.84 -1.67 -1.69
CA GLU A 105 23.92 -1.41 -0.74
C GLU A 105 25.04 -2.46 -0.79
N ASN A 106 24.67 -3.72 -1.03
CA ASN A 106 25.60 -4.85 -1.16
C ASN A 106 26.20 -4.98 -2.57
N GLY A 107 25.84 -4.11 -3.51
CA GLY A 107 26.34 -4.17 -4.88
C GLY A 107 25.74 -5.27 -5.76
N ILE A 108 24.68 -5.93 -5.31
CA ILE A 108 23.99 -7.02 -6.06
C ILE A 108 23.22 -6.42 -7.25
N THR A 109 22.67 -5.23 -7.07
CA THR A 109 21.88 -4.52 -8.09
C THR A 109 22.19 -3.03 -8.05
N ASP A 110 21.77 -2.31 -9.08
CA ASP A 110 21.81 -0.84 -9.14
C ASP A 110 20.43 -0.24 -8.81
N GLN A 111 20.39 1.09 -8.65
CA GLN A 111 19.17 1.80 -8.32
C GLN A 111 18.08 1.60 -9.40
N HIS A 112 18.46 1.63 -10.67
CA HIS A 112 17.49 1.56 -11.77
C HIS A 112 16.85 0.17 -11.86
N THR A 113 17.66 -0.89 -11.78
CA THR A 113 17.17 -2.28 -11.77
C THR A 113 16.27 -2.53 -10.56
N ALA A 114 16.67 -2.08 -9.37
CA ALA A 114 15.86 -2.19 -8.16
C ALA A 114 14.53 -1.43 -8.27
N SER A 115 14.53 -0.27 -8.92
CA SER A 115 13.31 0.52 -9.16
C SER A 115 12.29 -0.22 -10.03
N VAL A 116 12.75 -0.97 -11.04
CA VAL A 116 11.87 -1.81 -11.86
C VAL A 116 11.26 -2.94 -11.03
N ASP A 117 12.05 -3.61 -10.20
CA ASP A 117 11.56 -4.67 -9.32
C ASP A 117 10.53 -4.12 -8.30
N ILE A 118 10.80 -2.94 -7.73
CA ILE A 118 9.84 -2.23 -6.87
C ILE A 118 8.56 -1.90 -7.64
N GLY A 119 8.68 -1.42 -8.87
CA GLY A 119 7.53 -1.15 -9.74
C GLY A 119 6.66 -2.38 -9.99
N LYS A 120 7.28 -3.56 -10.20
CA LYS A 120 6.56 -4.85 -10.32
C LYS A 120 5.81 -5.19 -9.02
N ILE A 121 6.46 -5.07 -7.86
CA ILE A 121 5.83 -5.31 -6.56
C ILE A 121 4.64 -4.39 -6.32
N LEU A 122 4.77 -3.10 -6.67
CA LEU A 122 3.68 -2.13 -6.56
C LEU A 122 2.53 -2.44 -7.51
N LYS A 123 2.82 -2.85 -8.75
CA LYS A 123 1.82 -3.24 -9.73
C LYS A 123 1.02 -4.45 -9.26
N GLU A 124 1.68 -5.52 -8.81
CA GLU A 124 1.03 -6.71 -8.27
C GLU A 124 0.13 -6.34 -7.09
N MET A 125 0.63 -5.55 -6.15
CA MET A 125 -0.14 -5.09 -5.00
C MET A 125 -1.37 -4.26 -5.40
N TYR A 126 -1.25 -3.42 -6.42
CA TYR A 126 -2.36 -2.61 -6.91
C TYR A 126 -3.45 -3.47 -7.56
N ILE A 127 -3.04 -4.44 -8.38
CA ILE A 127 -3.94 -5.41 -9.01
C ILE A 127 -4.66 -6.23 -7.94
N ASP A 128 -3.95 -6.78 -6.96
CA ASP A 128 -4.54 -7.53 -5.86
C ASP A 128 -5.54 -6.70 -5.04
N SER A 129 -5.22 -5.42 -4.82
CA SER A 129 -6.10 -4.50 -4.12
C SER A 129 -7.37 -4.20 -4.91
N ALA A 130 -7.26 -4.05 -6.23
CA ALA A 130 -8.40 -3.85 -7.13
C ALA A 130 -9.32 -5.09 -7.16
N LEU A 131 -8.73 -6.29 -7.32
CA LEU A 131 -9.48 -7.56 -7.31
C LEU A 131 -10.19 -7.81 -5.96
N ARG A 132 -9.56 -7.47 -4.83
CA ARG A 132 -10.18 -7.58 -3.51
C ARG A 132 -11.35 -6.61 -3.33
N LYS A 133 -11.25 -5.41 -3.88
CA LYS A 133 -12.36 -4.45 -3.88
C LYS A 133 -13.52 -4.96 -4.73
N GLU A 134 -13.24 -5.46 -5.93
CA GLU A 134 -14.24 -6.02 -6.82
C GLU A 134 -14.99 -7.18 -6.16
N LYS A 135 -14.29 -8.16 -5.59
CA LYS A 135 -14.91 -9.25 -4.83
C LYS A 135 -15.80 -8.76 -3.69
N LYS A 136 -15.37 -7.75 -2.94
CA LYS A 136 -16.20 -7.16 -1.87
C LYS A 136 -17.47 -6.50 -2.41
N TYR A 137 -17.39 -5.84 -3.57
CA TYR A 137 -18.56 -5.27 -4.23
C TYR A 137 -19.53 -6.38 -4.69
N GLU A 138 -19.03 -7.43 -5.31
CA GLU A 138 -19.82 -8.59 -5.73
C GLU A 138 -20.50 -9.27 -4.52
N GLU A 139 -19.77 -9.52 -3.43
CA GLU A 139 -20.33 -10.08 -2.19
C GLU A 139 -21.38 -9.18 -1.56
N SER A 140 -21.22 -7.86 -1.61
CA SER A 140 -22.19 -6.90 -1.09
C SER A 140 -23.43 -6.79 -1.98
N ASP A 141 -23.29 -7.00 -3.29
CA ASP A 141 -24.39 -6.93 -4.25
C ASP A 141 -25.23 -8.22 -4.23
N THR A 142 -24.61 -9.38 -3.98
CA THR A 142 -25.34 -10.63 -3.77
C THR A 142 -26.21 -10.62 -2.51
N SER A 143 -25.86 -9.81 -1.49
CA SER A 143 -26.69 -9.60 -0.30
C SER A 143 -27.90 -8.70 -0.57
N LYS A 144 -27.89 -7.95 -1.66
CA LYS A 144 -28.97 -7.07 -2.15
C LYS A 144 -29.73 -7.68 -3.34
N LYS A 145 -29.84 -9.00 -3.44
CA LYS A 145 -30.79 -9.56 -4.42
C LYS A 145 -32.14 -8.89 -4.19
N PRO A 146 -32.70 -8.21 -5.20
CA PRO A 146 -34.02 -7.62 -5.05
C PRO A 146 -34.95 -8.81 -4.67
N LYS A 147 -35.64 -8.70 -3.54
CA LYS A 147 -36.72 -9.66 -3.23
C LYS A 147 -37.57 -9.76 -4.48
N GLU A 148 -37.68 -10.95 -5.09
CA GLU A 148 -38.55 -11.17 -6.21
C GLU A 148 -39.88 -10.54 -5.87
N ARG A 149 -40.22 -9.45 -6.55
CA ARG A 149 -41.55 -8.85 -6.42
C ARG A 149 -42.48 -9.91 -6.94
N LYS A 150 -43.30 -10.48 -6.04
CA LYS A 150 -44.37 -11.37 -6.43
C LYS A 150 -45.09 -10.70 -7.59
N PRO A 151 -45.34 -11.42 -8.69
CA PRO A 151 -45.99 -10.83 -9.86
C PRO A 151 -47.28 -10.15 -9.40
N VAL A 152 -47.34 -8.84 -9.59
CA VAL A 152 -48.56 -8.09 -9.33
C VAL A 152 -49.65 -8.73 -10.19
N LYS A 153 -50.80 -9.11 -9.58
CA LYS A 153 -51.92 -9.69 -10.31
C LYS A 153 -52.17 -8.86 -11.56
N ASN A 154 -52.11 -9.52 -12.73
CA ASN A 154 -52.41 -8.87 -14.00
C ASN A 154 -53.83 -8.37 -13.98
N ILE A 155 -54.02 -7.11 -13.56
CA ILE A 155 -55.29 -6.43 -13.57
C ILE A 155 -55.38 -5.81 -14.97
N SER A 156 -56.39 -6.26 -15.75
CA SER A 156 -56.70 -5.69 -17.04
C SER A 156 -56.95 -4.17 -16.87
N TRP A 157 -56.48 -3.35 -17.83
CA TRP A 157 -56.69 -1.91 -17.84
C TRP A 157 -58.15 -1.52 -17.68
N HIS A 158 -59.09 -2.29 -18.23
CA HIS A 158 -60.54 -2.12 -18.04
C HIS A 158 -60.96 -2.30 -16.57
N LYS A 159 -60.43 -3.26 -15.85
CA LYS A 159 -60.67 -3.46 -14.40
C LYS A 159 -60.07 -2.35 -13.56
N PHE A 160 -58.88 -1.88 -13.90
CA PHE A 160 -58.23 -0.77 -13.22
C PHE A 160 -59.07 0.51 -13.32
N LYS A 161 -59.58 0.81 -14.50
CA LYS A 161 -60.44 1.98 -14.73
C LYS A 161 -61.79 1.89 -14.02
N ALA A 162 -62.34 0.68 -13.87
CA ALA A 162 -63.61 0.44 -13.20
C ALA A 162 -63.53 0.50 -11.65
N THR A 163 -62.30 0.37 -11.08
CA THR A 163 -62.10 0.42 -9.62
C THR A 163 -61.85 1.83 -9.06
N GLY A 164 -61.89 2.89 -9.89
CA GLY A 164 -61.93 4.30 -9.44
C GLY A 164 -60.71 4.81 -8.66
N ILE A 165 -59.56 4.09 -8.69
CA ILE A 165 -58.32 4.48 -8.02
C ILE A 165 -57.50 5.34 -8.98
N GLY A 166 -57.97 6.54 -9.24
CA GLY A 166 -57.35 7.50 -10.19
C GLY A 166 -58.03 8.83 -10.21
N GLN A 167 -58.45 9.35 -9.07
CA GLN A 167 -58.77 10.78 -8.85
C GLN A 167 -57.92 11.31 -7.69
#